data_b71e4a50025a4c2049a368f3a9d892df
#
_entry.id   b71e4a50025a4c2049a368f3a9d892df
#
_cell.length_a   1.000
_cell.length_b   1.000
_cell.length_c   1.000
_cell.angle_alpha   90.00
_cell.angle_beta   90.00
_cell.angle_gamma   90.00
#
_symmetry.space_group_name_H-M   'P 1'
#
loop_
_entity.id
_entity.type
_entity.pdbx_description
1 polymer ?
#
loop_
_entity_poly.entity_id
_entity_poly.type
_entity_poly.pdbx_seq_one_letter_code
_entity_poly.pdbx_strand_id
1 'polypeptide(L)'
;DMNSLGNRYVSNNIRILLINNGRGTEFRNYDHPCVLFGEEADSYMAAAGHFGYKSTTLVKNYALSLGFKYLTASTKEDFLNMYEQFTDSNNREAPMILEAFTDSKDESNAVYAYRHIIKECVLEIKNKAKRIVKDIIKR
;
A
#
# COMPACT_ATOMS: atom_id res chain seq x y z
N ASP A 1 15.00 -5.96 0.87
CA ASP A 1 15.54 -7.30 1.11
C ASP A 1 15.07 -7.81 2.47
N MET A 2 14.22 -8.85 2.47
CA MET A 2 13.65 -9.43 3.68
C MET A 2 14.73 -10.00 4.63
N ASN A 3 15.87 -10.41 4.11
CA ASN A 3 16.97 -10.95 4.96
C ASN A 3 17.54 -9.89 5.92
N SER A 4 17.43 -8.62 5.58
CA SER A 4 17.89 -7.52 6.45
C SER A 4 17.07 -7.43 7.75
N LEU A 5 15.85 -7.94 7.76
CA LEU A 5 14.97 -7.93 8.92
C LEU A 5 15.47 -8.85 10.06
N GLY A 6 16.29 -9.84 9.73
CA GLY A 6 16.94 -10.71 10.72
C GLY A 6 18.18 -10.11 11.37
N ASN A 7 18.53 -8.86 11.06
CA ASN A 7 19.69 -8.21 11.64
C ASN A 7 19.45 -7.88 13.12
N ARG A 8 20.44 -8.19 13.98
CA ARG A 8 20.40 -7.92 15.43
C ARG A 8 20.21 -6.43 15.81
N TYR A 9 20.41 -5.51 14.85
CA TYR A 9 20.21 -4.07 15.05
C TYR A 9 18.81 -3.59 14.68
N VAL A 10 17.92 -4.50 14.23
CA VAL A 10 16.52 -4.16 14.02
C VAL A 10 15.89 -3.82 15.36
N SER A 11 15.37 -2.61 15.46
CA SER A 11 14.79 -2.12 16.71
C SER A 11 13.35 -2.63 16.89
N ASN A 12 12.95 -2.86 18.16
CA ASN A 12 11.59 -3.29 18.50
C ASN A 12 10.50 -2.28 18.15
N ASN A 13 10.85 -1.03 17.80
CA ASN A 13 9.89 -0.02 17.35
C ASN A 13 9.65 -0.05 15.84
N ILE A 14 10.27 -0.94 15.09
CA ILE A 14 10.00 -1.09 13.66
C ILE A 14 8.58 -1.58 13.43
N ARG A 15 7.89 -0.92 12.48
CA ARG A 15 6.54 -1.23 12.04
C ARG A 15 6.55 -1.35 10.52
N ILE A 16 6.14 -2.51 10.02
CA ILE A 16 6.08 -2.80 8.59
C ILE A 16 4.63 -3.08 8.22
N LEU A 17 4.04 -2.20 7.43
CA LEU A 17 2.77 -2.47 6.77
C LEU A 17 3.07 -3.10 5.41
N LEU A 18 2.69 -4.35 5.25
CA LEU A 18 2.86 -5.10 4.01
C LEU A 18 1.49 -5.23 3.34
N ILE A 19 1.38 -4.70 2.14
CA ILE A 19 0.20 -4.88 1.29
C ILE A 19 0.41 -6.12 0.43
N ASN A 20 -0.38 -7.14 0.68
CA ASN A 20 -0.31 -8.40 -0.06
C ASN A 20 -1.50 -8.54 -1.01
N ASN A 21 -1.30 -8.06 -2.23
CA ASN A 21 -2.24 -8.26 -3.34
C ASN A 21 -1.80 -9.40 -4.29
N GLY A 22 -0.68 -10.07 -3.98
CA GLY A 22 -0.09 -11.14 -4.76
C GLY A 22 0.67 -10.70 -6.00
N ARG A 23 0.83 -9.38 -6.23
CA ARG A 23 1.43 -8.83 -7.46
C ARG A 23 2.13 -7.50 -7.20
N GLY A 24 2.93 -7.03 -8.18
CA GLY A 24 3.42 -5.66 -8.22
C GLY A 24 2.37 -4.74 -8.82
N THR A 25 1.58 -4.07 -7.99
CA THR A 25 0.43 -3.25 -8.45
C THR A 25 0.85 -2.03 -9.26
N GLU A 26 2.04 -1.50 -9.05
CA GLU A 26 2.52 -0.34 -9.80
C GLU A 26 2.53 -0.58 -11.31
N PHE A 27 2.81 -1.80 -11.74
CA PHE A 27 2.81 -2.18 -13.16
C PHE A 27 1.40 -2.31 -13.76
N ARG A 28 0.39 -2.33 -12.92
CA ARG A 28 -1.02 -2.31 -13.32
C ARG A 28 -1.68 -0.94 -13.20
N ASN A 29 -0.95 0.07 -12.78
CA ASN A 29 -1.44 1.44 -12.80
C ASN A 29 -1.74 1.85 -14.24
N TYR A 30 -2.90 2.47 -14.45
CA TYR A 30 -3.40 2.86 -15.78
C TYR A 30 -2.43 3.73 -16.58
N ASP A 31 -1.50 4.40 -15.95
CA ASP A 31 -0.48 5.24 -16.59
C ASP A 31 0.84 4.49 -16.85
N HIS A 32 0.93 3.20 -16.49
CA HIS A 32 2.16 2.43 -16.69
C HIS A 32 2.17 1.74 -18.06
N PRO A 33 3.28 1.76 -18.83
CA PRO A 33 3.36 1.11 -20.14
C PRO A 33 3.01 -0.38 -20.14
N CYS A 34 3.28 -1.08 -19.04
CA CYS A 34 2.97 -2.51 -18.92
C CYS A 34 1.48 -2.84 -18.94
N VAL A 35 0.59 -1.85 -18.75
CA VAL A 35 -0.86 -2.03 -18.91
C VAL A 35 -1.23 -2.52 -20.31
N LEU A 36 -0.42 -2.16 -21.31
CA LEU A 36 -0.63 -2.58 -22.70
C LEU A 36 -0.48 -4.10 -22.90
N PHE A 37 0.23 -4.80 -22.02
CA PHE A 37 0.44 -6.24 -22.09
C PHE A 37 -0.68 -7.04 -21.41
N GLY A 38 -1.64 -6.36 -20.79
CA GLY A 38 -2.79 -7.00 -20.14
C GLY A 38 -2.40 -8.06 -19.11
N GLU A 39 -3.15 -9.16 -19.07
CA GLU A 39 -2.95 -10.25 -18.11
C GLU A 39 -1.67 -11.07 -18.36
N GLU A 40 -1.13 -11.05 -19.55
CA GLU A 40 0.13 -11.76 -19.87
C GLU A 40 1.31 -11.22 -19.04
N ALA A 41 1.28 -9.92 -18.72
CA ALA A 41 2.30 -9.32 -17.87
C ALA A 41 2.34 -9.92 -16.45
N ASP A 42 1.26 -10.46 -15.96
CA ASP A 42 1.16 -11.03 -14.61
C ASP A 42 2.14 -12.18 -14.37
N SER A 43 2.40 -12.99 -15.40
CA SER A 43 3.36 -14.09 -15.31
C SER A 43 4.77 -13.63 -14.94
N TYR A 44 5.09 -12.37 -15.24
CA TYR A 44 6.41 -11.77 -14.98
C TYR A 44 6.43 -10.87 -13.74
N MET A 45 5.26 -10.49 -13.23
CA MET A 45 5.09 -9.49 -12.15
C MET A 45 4.54 -10.10 -10.86
N ALA A 46 4.35 -11.40 -10.81
CA ALA A 46 3.90 -12.08 -9.61
C ALA A 46 4.93 -11.91 -8.48
N ALA A 47 4.52 -11.28 -7.39
CA ALA A 47 5.40 -10.95 -6.28
C ALA A 47 5.44 -12.02 -5.18
N ALA A 48 4.44 -12.88 -5.10
CA ALA A 48 4.32 -13.90 -4.06
C ALA A 48 3.71 -15.19 -4.61
N GLY A 49 4.49 -16.28 -4.52
CA GLY A 49 4.08 -17.59 -5.00
C GLY A 49 4.02 -17.70 -6.53
N HIS A 50 3.64 -18.88 -7.02
CA HIS A 50 3.49 -19.08 -8.45
C HIS A 50 2.27 -18.33 -9.00
N PHE A 51 2.46 -17.56 -10.05
CA PHE A 51 1.41 -16.83 -10.77
C PHE A 51 0.57 -15.86 -9.91
N GLY A 52 1.21 -15.19 -8.93
CA GLY A 52 0.54 -14.21 -8.07
C GLY A 52 -0.38 -14.82 -7.02
N TYR A 53 -0.18 -16.08 -6.67
CA TYR A 53 -0.91 -16.72 -5.59
C TYR A 53 -0.56 -16.07 -4.25
N LYS A 54 -1.56 -15.54 -3.56
CA LYS A 54 -1.40 -14.95 -2.23
C LYS A 54 -1.24 -16.05 -1.18
N SER A 55 -0.04 -16.21 -0.64
CA SER A 55 0.18 -17.12 0.48
C SER A 55 -0.24 -16.46 1.79
N THR A 56 -1.07 -17.13 2.58
CA THR A 56 -1.46 -16.70 3.93
C THR A 56 -0.46 -17.11 5.01
N THR A 57 0.59 -17.84 4.64
CA THR A 57 1.54 -18.43 5.60
C THR A 57 2.98 -18.00 5.38
N LEU A 58 3.35 -17.59 4.16
CA LEU A 58 4.74 -17.27 3.82
C LEU A 58 5.30 -16.14 4.70
N VAL A 59 4.68 -14.99 4.66
CA VAL A 59 5.12 -13.81 5.44
C VAL A 59 4.95 -14.06 6.93
N LYS A 60 3.85 -14.67 7.34
CA LYS A 60 3.60 -15.06 8.73
C LYS A 60 4.74 -15.89 9.31
N ASN A 61 5.08 -16.99 8.66
CA ASN A 61 6.11 -17.90 9.15
C ASN A 61 7.48 -17.24 9.15
N TYR A 62 7.78 -16.44 8.13
CA TYR A 62 9.03 -15.70 8.07
C TYR A 62 9.13 -14.64 9.18
N ALA A 63 8.09 -13.85 9.39
CA ALA A 63 8.02 -12.84 10.45
C ALA A 63 8.24 -13.47 11.83
N LEU A 64 7.51 -14.53 12.13
CA LEU A 64 7.61 -15.24 13.41
C LEU A 64 9.02 -15.85 13.63
N SER A 65 9.63 -16.39 12.57
CA SER A 65 10.98 -16.95 12.64
C SER A 65 12.05 -15.90 12.94
N LEU A 66 11.79 -14.64 12.61
CA LEU A 66 12.68 -13.50 12.89
C LEU A 66 12.33 -12.77 14.19
N GLY A 67 11.34 -13.25 14.97
CA GLY A 67 10.93 -12.64 16.23
C GLY A 67 10.01 -11.42 16.09
N PHE A 68 9.40 -11.22 14.91
CA PHE A 68 8.39 -10.19 14.72
C PHE A 68 7.04 -10.63 15.28
N LYS A 69 6.30 -9.70 15.85
CA LYS A 69 4.87 -9.87 16.08
C LYS A 69 4.14 -9.73 14.74
N TYR A 70 3.39 -10.76 14.36
CA TYR A 70 2.65 -10.78 13.12
C TYR A 70 1.18 -10.44 13.35
N LEU A 71 0.68 -9.48 12.62
CA LEU A 71 -0.72 -9.05 12.56
C LEU A 71 -1.22 -9.23 11.13
N THR A 72 -2.52 -9.47 10.97
CA THR A 72 -3.13 -9.67 9.65
C THR A 72 -4.49 -9.02 9.56
N ALA A 73 -4.83 -8.53 8.35
CA ALA A 73 -6.12 -7.96 8.05
C ALA A 73 -6.55 -8.36 6.64
N SER A 74 -7.80 -8.82 6.49
CA SER A 74 -8.41 -9.16 5.20
C SER A 74 -9.63 -8.30 4.90
N THR A 75 -10.12 -7.55 5.89
CA THR A 75 -11.23 -6.62 5.76
C THR A 75 -10.83 -5.26 6.31
N LYS A 76 -11.61 -4.23 5.98
CA LYS A 76 -11.44 -2.90 6.58
C LYS A 76 -11.60 -2.93 8.10
N GLU A 77 -12.52 -3.72 8.59
CA GLU A 77 -12.77 -3.86 10.04
C GLU A 77 -11.57 -4.51 10.74
N ASP A 78 -11.03 -5.60 10.19
CA ASP A 78 -9.81 -6.22 10.70
C ASP A 78 -8.66 -5.22 10.73
N PHE A 79 -8.49 -4.45 9.65
CA PHE A 79 -7.42 -3.46 9.56
C PHE A 79 -7.55 -2.41 10.66
N LEU A 80 -8.73 -1.85 10.86
CA LEU A 80 -8.97 -0.85 11.90
C LEU A 80 -8.72 -1.40 13.30
N ASN A 81 -9.13 -2.63 13.57
CA ASN A 81 -8.91 -3.30 14.85
C ASN A 81 -7.41 -3.54 15.14
N MET A 82 -6.62 -3.85 14.09
CA MET A 82 -5.18 -4.06 14.23
C MET A 82 -4.39 -2.76 14.24
N TYR A 83 -4.92 -1.70 13.64
CA TYR A 83 -4.23 -0.43 13.41
C TYR A 83 -3.82 0.25 14.72
N GLU A 84 -4.67 0.27 15.72
CA GLU A 84 -4.38 0.88 17.03
C GLU A 84 -3.18 0.20 17.68
N GLN A 85 -3.18 -1.13 17.75
CA GLN A 85 -2.07 -1.90 18.30
C GLN A 85 -0.79 -1.73 17.49
N PHE A 86 -0.90 -1.67 16.16
CA PHE A 86 0.23 -1.54 15.25
C PHE A 86 0.91 -0.18 15.38
N THR A 87 0.15 0.88 15.59
CA THR A 87 0.64 2.26 15.68
C THR A 87 0.96 2.72 17.09
N ASP A 88 0.62 1.95 18.11
CA ASP A 88 0.92 2.30 19.51
C ASP A 88 2.44 2.40 19.73
N SER A 89 2.90 3.62 19.99
CA SER A 89 4.31 3.95 20.26
C SER A 89 4.84 3.37 21.56
N ASN A 90 3.97 3.00 22.48
CA ASN A 90 4.33 2.38 23.77
C ASN A 90 4.57 0.89 23.64
N ASN A 91 4.03 0.25 22.60
CA ASN A 91 4.21 -1.16 22.34
C ASN A 91 5.58 -1.41 21.68
N ARG A 92 6.60 -1.65 22.50
CA ARG A 92 7.99 -1.87 22.10
C ARG A 92 8.53 -3.25 22.48
N GLU A 93 7.65 -4.21 22.69
CA GLU A 93 8.06 -5.57 23.08
C GLU A 93 8.76 -6.30 21.93
N ALA A 94 8.26 -6.12 20.71
CA ALA A 94 8.83 -6.70 19.51
C ALA A 94 8.57 -5.81 18.27
N PRO A 95 9.38 -5.91 17.22
CA PRO A 95 9.05 -5.32 15.92
C PRO A 95 7.77 -5.97 15.37
N MET A 96 7.01 -5.25 14.57
CA MET A 96 5.71 -5.73 14.07
C MET A 96 5.62 -5.71 12.55
N ILE A 97 4.95 -6.71 12.00
CA ILE A 97 4.47 -6.73 10.63
C ILE A 97 2.95 -6.83 10.64
N LEU A 98 2.28 -5.90 9.97
CA LEU A 98 0.86 -5.98 9.65
C LEU A 98 0.71 -6.30 8.18
N GLU A 99 0.27 -7.51 7.86
CA GLU A 99 -0.02 -7.95 6.50
C GLU A 99 -1.49 -7.72 6.16
N ALA A 100 -1.74 -6.78 5.23
CA ALA A 100 -3.07 -6.49 4.72
C ALA A 100 -3.27 -7.17 3.38
N PHE A 101 -4.23 -8.11 3.33
CA PHE A 101 -4.61 -8.80 2.10
C PHE A 101 -5.59 -7.95 1.31
N THR A 102 -5.20 -7.58 0.11
CA THR A 102 -5.98 -6.70 -0.77
C THR A 102 -6.17 -7.33 -2.15
N ASP A 103 -6.96 -6.68 -3.01
CA ASP A 103 -7.08 -7.01 -4.42
C ASP A 103 -6.36 -5.99 -5.29
N SER A 104 -5.55 -6.46 -6.24
CA SER A 104 -4.71 -5.60 -7.08
C SER A 104 -5.53 -4.69 -8.01
N LYS A 105 -6.72 -5.13 -8.43
CA LYS A 105 -7.61 -4.33 -9.27
C LYS A 105 -8.30 -3.24 -8.46
N ASP A 106 -8.76 -3.58 -7.27
CA ASP A 106 -9.37 -2.61 -6.35
C ASP A 106 -8.37 -1.55 -5.92
N GLU A 107 -7.12 -1.91 -5.66
CA GLU A 107 -6.05 -0.95 -5.39
C GLU A 107 -5.80 -0.02 -6.58
N SER A 108 -5.70 -0.55 -7.79
CA SER A 108 -5.50 0.25 -9.00
C SER A 108 -6.67 1.22 -9.20
N ASN A 109 -7.90 0.76 -8.98
CA ASN A 109 -9.09 1.61 -9.05
C ASN A 109 -9.08 2.71 -7.97
N ALA A 110 -8.67 2.37 -6.75
CA ALA A 110 -8.58 3.34 -5.65
C ALA A 110 -7.51 4.41 -5.92
N VAL A 111 -6.34 4.01 -6.42
CA VAL A 111 -5.26 4.93 -6.80
C VAL A 111 -5.73 5.85 -7.95
N TYR A 112 -6.41 5.28 -8.95
CA TYR A 112 -6.97 6.06 -10.04
C TYR A 112 -7.98 7.10 -9.55
N ALA A 113 -8.95 6.69 -8.72
CA ALA A 113 -9.95 7.58 -8.14
C ALA A 113 -9.29 8.71 -7.32
N TYR A 114 -8.33 8.37 -6.46
CA TYR A 114 -7.59 9.34 -5.65
C TYR A 114 -6.85 10.39 -6.50
N ARG A 115 -6.17 9.96 -7.57
CA ARG A 115 -5.47 10.86 -8.48
C ARG A 115 -6.42 11.81 -9.22
N HIS A 116 -7.64 11.35 -9.55
CA HIS A 116 -8.64 12.18 -10.22
C HIS A 116 -9.25 13.21 -9.26
N ILE A 117 -9.57 12.84 -8.04
CA ILE A 117 -10.05 13.77 -7.01
C ILE A 117 -9.04 14.91 -6.81
N ILE A 118 -7.76 14.61 -6.71
CA ILE A 118 -6.72 15.64 -6.55
C ILE A 118 -6.66 16.56 -7.78
N LYS A 119 -6.71 16.00 -8.99
CA LYS A 119 -6.71 16.80 -10.23
C LYS A 119 -7.90 17.77 -10.30
N GLU A 120 -9.08 17.30 -9.96
CA GLU A 120 -10.30 18.13 -9.92
C GLU A 120 -10.19 19.25 -8.86
N CYS A 121 -9.77 18.95 -7.65
CA CYS A 121 -9.55 19.95 -6.60
C CYS A 121 -8.54 21.02 -7.02
N VAL A 122 -7.42 20.63 -7.63
CA VAL A 122 -6.41 21.58 -8.12
C VAL A 122 -6.96 22.47 -9.24
N LEU A 123 -7.77 21.89 -10.15
CA LEU A 123 -8.39 22.65 -11.22
C LEU A 123 -9.42 23.67 -10.69
N GLU A 124 -10.22 23.29 -9.71
CA GLU A 124 -11.16 24.21 -9.05
C GLU A 124 -10.44 25.38 -8.37
N ILE A 125 -9.37 25.12 -7.63
CA ILE A 125 -8.56 26.15 -6.97
C ILE A 125 -7.97 27.12 -8.01
N LYS A 126 -7.40 26.60 -9.12
CA LYS A 126 -6.89 27.41 -10.21
C LYS A 126 -7.97 28.30 -10.86
N ASN A 127 -9.17 27.76 -11.05
CA ASN A 127 -10.28 28.50 -11.63
C ASN A 127 -10.81 29.59 -10.68
N LYS A 128 -10.90 29.32 -9.38
CA LYS A 128 -11.23 30.34 -8.37
C LYS A 128 -10.20 31.47 -8.33
N ALA A 129 -8.91 31.11 -8.31
CA ALA A 129 -7.84 32.12 -8.33
C ALA A 129 -7.88 33.01 -9.58
N LYS A 130 -8.10 32.42 -10.78
CA LYS A 130 -8.26 33.19 -12.03
C LYS A 130 -9.45 34.16 -11.98
N ARG A 131 -10.58 33.78 -11.36
CA ARG A 131 -11.74 34.67 -11.21
C ARG A 131 -11.40 35.85 -10.30
N ILE A 132 -10.78 35.61 -9.16
CA ILE A 132 -10.39 36.67 -8.22
C ILE A 132 -9.43 37.68 -8.89
N VAL A 133 -8.42 37.19 -9.62
CA VAL A 133 -7.48 38.07 -10.35
C VAL A 133 -8.19 38.91 -11.40
N LYS A 134 -9.12 38.32 -12.15
CA LYS A 134 -9.93 39.06 -13.14
C LYS A 134 -10.78 40.17 -12.49
N ASP A 135 -11.36 39.93 -11.32
CA ASP A 135 -12.18 40.89 -10.63
C ASP A 135 -11.37 42.05 -10.05
N ILE A 136 -10.11 41.80 -9.65
CA ILE A 136 -9.18 42.84 -9.18
C ILE A 136 -8.73 43.75 -10.34
N ILE A 137 -8.47 43.17 -11.53
CA ILE A 137 -7.98 43.93 -12.69
C ILE A 137 -9.11 44.78 -13.33
N LYS A 138 -10.36 44.45 -13.10
CA LYS A 138 -11.53 45.20 -13.62
C LYS A 138 -11.96 46.36 -12.74
N ARG A 139 -11.37 46.53 -11.58
CA ARG A 139 -11.55 47.68 -10.68
C ARG A 139 -10.45 48.71 -10.88
#